data_6b09a9dccd5f89dba01e3287038ef358
#
_entry.id   6b09a9dccd5f89dba01e3287038ef358
#
_cell.length_a   1.000
_cell.length_b   1.000
_cell.length_c   1.000
_cell.angle_alpha   90.00
_cell.angle_beta   90.00
_cell.angle_gamma   90.00
#
_symmetry.space_group_name_H-M   'P 1'
#
loop_
_entity.id
_entity.type
_entity.pdbx_description
1 polymer ?
#
loop_
_entity_poly.entity_id
_entity_poly.type
_entity_poly.pdbx_seq_one_letter_code
_entity_poly.pdbx_strand_id
1 'polypeptide(L)'
;SVVYQPIVRSSDTKIAEAEALLRWSCKDMGSVSPLEFIPLLESSGLIIPVGKWVLEQSVRQCCKWLACVPDFVMNVNCSYLQMLDEDFVQSVKEIINRYRLDPSHIVLELTESRFVTDQDRLNDTFKRLRSLNIRLAMDDFGTGYSSLSCLSCTPADIVKIDREFIRGICDQSHSFNRSFIGSVINLCHSVGISVCAEGVEEKDELETVLRLKADSVQGFYFSKPVTPDEFEKQHIKHPDIG
;
A
#
# COMPACT_ATOMS: atom_id res chain seq x y z
N SER A 1 0.77 -14.86 9.72
CA SER A 1 1.47 -14.95 8.43
C SER A 1 1.30 -13.67 7.63
N VAL A 2 2.14 -13.48 6.60
CA VAL A 2 2.02 -12.40 5.62
C VAL A 2 1.71 -13.03 4.27
N VAL A 3 0.72 -12.48 3.57
CA VAL A 3 0.40 -12.79 2.17
C VAL A 3 0.60 -11.53 1.33
N TYR A 4 0.65 -11.68 0.01
CA TYR A 4 1.00 -10.58 -0.89
C TYR A 4 -0.01 -10.45 -2.01
N GLN A 5 -0.41 -9.22 -2.31
CA GLN A 5 -1.28 -8.92 -3.43
C GLN A 5 -0.52 -8.08 -4.46
N PRO A 6 -0.53 -8.46 -5.75
CA PRO A 6 0.19 -7.71 -6.77
C PRO A 6 -0.46 -6.36 -7.03
N ILE A 7 0.39 -5.37 -7.28
CA ILE A 7 0.03 -4.06 -7.81
C ILE A 7 0.64 -3.97 -9.21
N VAL A 8 -0.18 -3.64 -10.19
CA VAL A 8 0.17 -3.62 -11.60
C VAL A 8 0.41 -2.20 -12.05
N ARG A 9 1.56 -1.94 -12.64
CA ARG A 9 1.89 -0.64 -13.23
C ARG A 9 1.08 -0.42 -14.51
N SER A 10 0.40 0.72 -14.62
CA SER A 10 -0.48 1.03 -15.74
C SER A 10 0.26 1.21 -17.07
N SER A 11 1.52 1.67 -17.05
CA SER A 11 2.28 2.02 -18.26
C SER A 11 2.73 0.81 -19.10
N ASP A 12 3.01 -0.33 -18.46
CA ASP A 12 3.55 -1.53 -19.10
C ASP A 12 2.88 -2.84 -18.67
N THR A 13 1.88 -2.73 -17.80
CA THR A 13 1.12 -3.86 -17.21
C THR A 13 1.99 -4.88 -16.46
N LYS A 14 3.18 -4.48 -16.04
CA LYS A 14 4.05 -5.35 -15.23
C LYS A 14 3.68 -5.34 -13.77
N ILE A 15 3.87 -6.50 -13.15
CA ILE A 15 3.82 -6.64 -11.69
C ILE A 15 5.25 -6.43 -11.18
N ALA A 16 5.49 -5.19 -10.73
CA ALA A 16 6.75 -4.79 -10.11
C ALA A 16 6.52 -4.27 -8.68
N GLU A 17 5.32 -4.46 -8.16
CA GLU A 17 4.96 -4.04 -6.80
C GLU A 17 4.03 -5.08 -6.16
N ALA A 18 4.05 -5.14 -4.83
CA ALA A 18 3.08 -5.92 -4.05
C ALA A 18 2.77 -5.26 -2.72
N GLU A 19 1.55 -5.44 -2.25
CA GLU A 19 1.15 -5.09 -0.89
C GLU A 19 1.28 -6.31 0.03
N ALA A 20 1.97 -6.11 1.17
CA ALA A 20 2.13 -7.09 2.23
C ALA A 20 0.97 -7.02 3.22
N LEU A 21 0.20 -8.07 3.30
CA LEU A 21 -1.05 -8.14 4.04
C LEU A 21 -0.96 -9.14 5.19
N LEU A 22 -1.09 -8.65 6.43
CA LEU A 22 -1.10 -9.50 7.61
C LEU A 22 -2.35 -10.41 7.62
N ARG A 23 -2.16 -11.68 7.95
CA ARG A 23 -3.22 -12.67 8.13
C ARG A 23 -3.03 -13.40 9.45
N TRP A 24 -4.14 -13.58 10.14
CA TRP A 24 -4.17 -14.36 11.37
C TRP A 24 -5.09 -15.57 11.22
N SER A 25 -4.56 -16.75 11.52
CA SER A 25 -5.34 -17.97 11.65
C SER A 25 -5.06 -18.64 12.99
N CYS A 26 -6.10 -19.11 13.63
CA CYS A 26 -6.09 -19.76 14.92
C CYS A 26 -6.74 -21.14 14.79
N LYS A 27 -6.29 -22.15 15.55
CA LYS A 27 -6.83 -23.50 15.49
C LYS A 27 -8.30 -23.54 15.83
N ASP A 28 -8.73 -22.71 16.79
CA ASP A 28 -10.10 -22.72 17.33
C ASP A 28 -11.06 -21.84 16.53
N MET A 29 -10.56 -20.76 15.92
CA MET A 29 -11.39 -19.74 15.23
C MET A 29 -11.21 -19.76 13.70
N GLY A 30 -10.28 -20.55 13.16
CA GLY A 30 -9.96 -20.51 11.74
C GLY A 30 -9.28 -19.19 11.34
N SER A 31 -9.62 -18.65 10.18
CA SER A 31 -9.11 -17.37 9.70
C SER A 31 -9.89 -16.21 10.34
N VAL A 32 -9.18 -15.32 11.00
CA VAL A 32 -9.73 -14.12 11.65
C VAL A 32 -9.55 -12.91 10.73
N SER A 33 -10.62 -12.11 10.58
CA SER A 33 -10.59 -10.92 9.71
C SER A 33 -9.65 -9.84 10.25
N PRO A 34 -8.87 -9.16 9.37
CA PRO A 34 -8.11 -7.97 9.77
C PRO A 34 -8.97 -6.90 10.45
N LEU A 35 -10.20 -6.72 10.03
CA LEU A 35 -11.14 -5.77 10.65
C LEU A 35 -11.46 -6.11 12.11
N GLU A 36 -11.30 -7.36 12.52
CA GLU A 36 -11.51 -7.80 13.90
C GLU A 36 -10.23 -7.74 14.73
N PHE A 37 -9.09 -8.22 14.18
CA PHE A 37 -7.90 -8.36 15.02
C PHE A 37 -6.98 -7.12 15.02
N ILE A 38 -6.97 -6.30 13.96
CA ILE A 38 -6.13 -5.08 13.96
C ILE A 38 -6.54 -4.12 15.09
N PRO A 39 -7.84 -3.81 15.32
CA PRO A 39 -8.25 -2.99 16.45
C PRO A 39 -7.84 -3.58 17.81
N LEU A 40 -7.83 -4.91 17.95
CA LEU A 40 -7.37 -5.58 19.17
C LEU A 40 -5.85 -5.43 19.37
N LEU A 41 -5.06 -5.54 18.30
CA LEU A 41 -3.62 -5.30 18.35
C LEU A 41 -3.32 -3.84 18.71
N GLU A 42 -4.08 -2.89 18.16
CA GLU A 42 -3.93 -1.47 18.46
C GLU A 42 -4.28 -1.16 19.92
N SER A 43 -5.45 -1.61 20.41
CA SER A 43 -5.90 -1.35 21.77
C SER A 43 -5.01 -1.99 22.84
N SER A 44 -4.36 -3.12 22.51
CA SER A 44 -3.42 -3.81 23.42
C SER A 44 -1.97 -3.32 23.29
N GLY A 45 -1.65 -2.46 22.32
CA GLY A 45 -0.28 -2.04 21.99
C GLY A 45 0.56 -3.11 21.28
N LEU A 46 0.00 -4.30 21.01
CA LEU A 46 0.68 -5.38 20.29
C LEU A 46 0.91 -5.05 18.81
N ILE A 47 0.23 -4.05 18.29
CA ILE A 47 0.44 -3.60 16.91
C ILE A 47 1.89 -3.17 16.64
N ILE A 48 2.60 -2.64 17.66
CA ILE A 48 3.99 -2.19 17.53
C ILE A 48 4.92 -3.38 17.26
N PRO A 49 5.03 -4.41 18.11
CA PRO A 49 5.89 -5.56 17.84
C PRO A 49 5.43 -6.39 16.63
N VAL A 50 4.12 -6.53 16.42
CA VAL A 50 3.58 -7.25 15.24
C VAL A 50 3.90 -6.51 13.96
N GLY A 51 3.71 -5.20 13.89
CA GLY A 51 4.02 -4.40 12.71
C GLY A 51 5.53 -4.38 12.41
N LYS A 52 6.39 -4.33 13.44
CA LYS A 52 7.84 -4.49 13.25
C LYS A 52 8.17 -5.84 12.61
N TRP A 53 7.53 -6.91 13.06
CA TRP A 53 7.70 -8.24 12.47
C TRP A 53 7.19 -8.29 11.02
N VAL A 54 6.01 -7.69 10.72
CA VAL A 54 5.47 -7.62 9.35
C VAL A 54 6.45 -6.89 8.44
N LEU A 55 6.96 -5.74 8.85
CA LEU A 55 7.94 -4.98 8.09
C LEU A 55 9.20 -5.81 7.81
N GLU A 56 9.72 -6.53 8.82
CA GLU A 56 10.90 -7.38 8.63
C GLU A 56 10.64 -8.52 7.64
N GLN A 57 9.47 -9.18 7.71
CA GLN A 57 9.09 -10.21 6.73
C GLN A 57 8.98 -9.61 5.31
N SER A 58 8.38 -8.43 5.18
CA SER A 58 8.20 -7.71 3.92
C SER A 58 9.54 -7.30 3.29
N VAL A 59 10.44 -6.73 4.08
CA VAL A 59 11.79 -6.37 3.63
C VAL A 59 12.56 -7.61 3.16
N ARG A 60 12.53 -8.68 3.95
CA ARG A 60 13.18 -9.95 3.59
C ARG A 60 12.65 -10.52 2.28
N GLN A 61 11.32 -10.47 2.08
CA GLN A 61 10.69 -10.96 0.86
C GLN A 61 10.98 -10.06 -0.34
N CYS A 62 10.97 -8.74 -0.15
CA CYS A 62 11.36 -7.77 -1.17
C CYS A 62 12.78 -8.04 -1.70
N CYS A 63 13.76 -8.26 -0.80
CA CYS A 63 15.13 -8.60 -1.19
C CYS A 63 15.21 -9.85 -2.05
N LYS A 64 14.38 -10.87 -1.80
CA LYS A 64 14.34 -12.07 -2.64
C LYS A 64 13.82 -11.76 -4.04
N TRP A 65 12.73 -10.98 -4.15
CA TRP A 65 12.10 -10.68 -5.42
C TRP A 65 12.89 -9.70 -6.28
N LEU A 66 13.65 -8.82 -5.64
CA LEU A 66 14.59 -7.92 -6.33
C LEU A 66 15.67 -8.65 -7.14
N ALA A 67 16.00 -9.89 -6.77
CA ALA A 67 16.92 -10.71 -7.55
C ALA A 67 16.37 -11.07 -8.95
N CYS A 68 15.04 -11.10 -9.10
CA CYS A 68 14.35 -11.42 -10.36
C CYS A 68 13.73 -10.18 -11.02
N VAL A 69 13.27 -9.21 -10.22
CA VAL A 69 12.62 -7.96 -10.65
C VAL A 69 13.36 -6.79 -9.98
N PRO A 70 14.37 -6.20 -10.66
CA PRO A 70 15.28 -5.21 -10.04
C PRO A 70 14.61 -3.92 -9.57
N ASP A 71 13.44 -3.59 -10.10
CA ASP A 71 12.65 -2.40 -9.72
C ASP A 71 11.46 -2.74 -8.80
N PHE A 72 11.49 -3.93 -8.14
CA PHE A 72 10.41 -4.37 -7.27
C PHE A 72 10.22 -3.47 -6.05
N VAL A 73 8.97 -3.16 -5.72
CA VAL A 73 8.58 -2.35 -4.57
C VAL A 73 7.63 -3.10 -3.67
N MET A 74 7.83 -2.97 -2.36
CA MET A 74 6.99 -3.58 -1.33
C MET A 74 6.24 -2.51 -0.57
N ASN A 75 4.92 -2.59 -0.62
CA ASN A 75 4.00 -1.73 0.13
C ASN A 75 3.64 -2.43 1.44
N VAL A 76 3.71 -1.70 2.56
CA VAL A 76 3.53 -2.25 3.92
C VAL A 76 2.62 -1.32 4.72
N ASN A 77 1.50 -1.87 5.17
CA ASN A 77 0.57 -1.17 6.04
C ASN A 77 1.19 -0.84 7.41
N CYS A 78 1.05 0.39 7.85
CA CYS A 78 1.49 0.87 9.15
C CYS A 78 0.32 1.44 9.94
N SER A 79 0.21 1.03 11.21
CA SER A 79 -0.72 1.68 12.13
C SER A 79 -0.20 3.05 12.56
N TYR A 80 -1.14 3.97 12.77
CA TYR A 80 -0.86 5.26 13.39
C TYR A 80 -0.07 5.14 14.70
N LEU A 81 -0.39 4.15 15.54
CA LEU A 81 0.30 3.93 16.81
C LEU A 81 1.78 3.54 16.64
N GLN A 82 2.10 2.83 15.54
CA GLN A 82 3.49 2.54 15.21
C GLN A 82 4.25 3.82 14.83
N MET A 83 3.62 4.69 14.03
CA MET A 83 4.25 5.94 13.60
C MET A 83 4.46 6.95 14.73
N LEU A 84 3.70 6.85 15.82
CA LEU A 84 3.88 7.64 17.03
C LEU A 84 4.92 7.08 18.00
N ASP A 85 5.37 5.84 17.81
CA ASP A 85 6.44 5.24 18.61
C ASP A 85 7.77 5.93 18.29
N GLU A 86 8.44 6.43 19.33
CA GLU A 86 9.71 7.16 19.20
C GLU A 86 10.81 6.32 18.54
N ASP A 87 10.77 4.99 18.72
CA ASP A 87 11.72 4.04 18.17
C ASP A 87 11.34 3.54 16.76
N PHE A 88 10.18 3.95 16.22
CA PHE A 88 9.69 3.43 14.93
C PHE A 88 10.66 3.66 13.79
N VAL A 89 11.07 4.90 13.55
CA VAL A 89 11.98 5.26 12.44
C VAL A 89 13.33 4.55 12.59
N GLN A 90 13.84 4.46 13.83
CA GLN A 90 15.08 3.75 14.09
C GLN A 90 14.93 2.24 13.81
N SER A 91 13.82 1.63 14.21
CA SER A 91 13.50 0.23 13.91
C SER A 91 13.41 -0.05 12.41
N VAL A 92 12.76 0.84 11.64
CA VAL A 92 12.69 0.76 10.17
C VAL A 92 14.09 0.79 9.57
N LYS A 93 14.91 1.77 9.97
CA LYS A 93 16.31 1.90 9.53
C LYS A 93 17.16 0.67 9.83
N GLU A 94 17.03 0.11 11.01
CA GLU A 94 17.77 -1.09 11.43
C GLU A 94 17.39 -2.32 10.59
N ILE A 95 16.08 -2.51 10.33
CA ILE A 95 15.60 -3.61 9.49
C ILE A 95 16.15 -3.47 8.07
N ILE A 96 15.99 -2.30 7.44
CA ILE A 96 16.47 -2.04 6.07
C ILE A 96 17.99 -2.26 5.97
N ASN A 97 18.76 -1.73 6.92
CA ASN A 97 20.22 -1.89 6.95
C ASN A 97 20.64 -3.37 7.14
N ARG A 98 19.94 -4.13 7.99
CA ARG A 98 20.21 -5.56 8.22
C ARG A 98 20.15 -6.37 6.94
N TYR A 99 19.19 -6.06 6.07
CA TYR A 99 19.00 -6.74 4.79
C TYR A 99 19.71 -6.04 3.63
N ARG A 100 20.38 -4.89 3.88
CA ARG A 100 21.05 -4.06 2.86
C ARG A 100 20.12 -3.67 1.70
N LEU A 101 18.86 -3.45 2.00
CA LEU A 101 17.86 -3.03 1.03
C LEU A 101 18.01 -1.52 0.75
N ASP A 102 17.88 -1.10 -0.51
CA ASP A 102 17.67 0.31 -0.80
C ASP A 102 16.28 0.73 -0.30
N PRO A 103 16.17 1.74 0.58
CA PRO A 103 14.90 2.16 1.15
C PRO A 103 13.84 2.55 0.13
N SER A 104 14.22 2.97 -1.09
CA SER A 104 13.29 3.33 -2.18
C SER A 104 12.40 2.17 -2.65
N HIS A 105 12.75 0.93 -2.29
CA HIS A 105 11.94 -0.26 -2.56
C HIS A 105 10.85 -0.51 -1.51
N ILE A 106 10.71 0.37 -0.51
CA ILE A 106 9.68 0.28 0.51
C ILE A 106 8.74 1.48 0.41
N VAL A 107 7.45 1.19 0.46
CA VAL A 107 6.36 2.15 0.66
C VAL A 107 5.68 1.81 1.98
N LEU A 108 5.53 2.78 2.85
CA LEU A 108 4.72 2.64 4.07
C LEU A 108 3.36 3.28 3.84
N GLU A 109 2.30 2.49 4.06
CA GLU A 109 0.92 2.91 3.85
C GLU A 109 0.25 3.27 5.17
N LEU A 110 -0.49 4.37 5.17
CA LEU A 110 -1.25 4.85 6.31
C LEU A 110 -2.63 5.31 5.83
N THR A 111 -3.68 4.92 6.53
CA THR A 111 -5.06 5.30 6.18
C THR A 111 -5.27 6.81 6.27
N GLU A 112 -6.05 7.37 5.35
CA GLU A 112 -6.34 8.80 5.23
C GLU A 112 -6.78 9.44 6.54
N SER A 113 -7.70 8.81 7.26
CA SER A 113 -8.26 9.33 8.50
C SER A 113 -7.19 9.64 9.57
N ARG A 114 -6.04 9.00 9.51
CA ARG A 114 -4.94 9.17 10.46
C ARG A 114 -4.00 10.31 10.06
N PHE A 115 -3.88 10.63 8.79
CA PHE A 115 -3.11 11.79 8.35
C PHE A 115 -3.69 13.12 8.89
N VAL A 116 -5.00 13.17 9.13
CA VAL A 116 -5.70 14.40 9.57
C VAL A 116 -5.64 14.62 11.07
N THR A 117 -5.60 13.54 11.85
CA THR A 117 -5.95 13.62 13.29
C THR A 117 -4.83 14.21 14.16
N ASP A 118 -3.55 14.12 13.77
CA ASP A 118 -2.42 14.56 14.61
C ASP A 118 -1.20 14.93 13.76
N GLN A 119 -1.42 15.84 12.82
CA GLN A 119 -0.44 16.23 11.79
C GLN A 119 0.91 16.64 12.36
N ASP A 120 0.92 17.42 13.46
CA ASP A 120 2.17 17.93 14.01
C ASP A 120 3.08 16.82 14.55
N ARG A 121 2.49 15.80 15.18
CA ARG A 121 3.26 14.65 15.71
C ARG A 121 3.75 13.72 14.60
N LEU A 122 2.94 13.50 13.57
CA LEU A 122 3.31 12.67 12.42
C LEU A 122 4.31 13.34 11.48
N ASN A 123 4.28 14.67 11.38
CA ASN A 123 5.14 15.42 10.46
C ASN A 123 6.64 15.17 10.68
N ASP A 124 7.08 15.03 11.92
CA ASP A 124 8.49 14.70 12.22
C ASP A 124 8.82 13.27 11.74
N THR A 125 7.96 12.31 12.08
CA THR A 125 8.12 10.91 11.63
C THR A 125 8.17 10.83 10.10
N PHE A 126 7.26 11.50 9.40
CA PHE A 126 7.24 11.55 7.93
C PHE A 126 8.52 12.16 7.35
N LYS A 127 8.99 13.30 7.88
CA LYS A 127 10.23 13.93 7.44
C LYS A 127 11.43 13.00 7.63
N ARG A 128 11.50 12.31 8.76
CA ARG A 128 12.57 11.35 9.07
C ARG A 128 12.53 10.14 8.12
N LEU A 129 11.34 9.56 7.86
CA LEU A 129 11.17 8.45 6.91
C LEU A 129 11.57 8.87 5.50
N ARG A 130 11.13 10.03 5.03
CA ARG A 130 11.51 10.56 3.71
C ARG A 130 13.01 10.87 3.62
N SER A 131 13.65 11.33 4.70
CA SER A 131 15.10 11.52 4.73
C SER A 131 15.89 10.21 4.59
N LEU A 132 15.25 9.07 4.86
CA LEU A 132 15.77 7.73 4.58
C LEU A 132 15.43 7.25 3.17
N ASN A 133 14.78 8.06 2.33
CA ASN A 133 14.31 7.72 0.99
C ASN A 133 13.19 6.65 0.98
N ILE A 134 12.42 6.54 2.07
CA ILE A 134 11.22 5.70 2.14
C ILE A 134 10.05 6.50 1.60
N ARG A 135 9.24 5.88 0.73
CA ARG A 135 8.02 6.49 0.20
C ARG A 135 6.84 6.27 1.15
N LEU A 136 5.90 7.21 1.09
CA LEU A 136 4.68 7.18 1.90
C LEU A 136 3.45 7.09 1.00
N ALA A 137 2.51 6.21 1.31
CA ALA A 137 1.23 6.14 0.64
C ALA A 137 0.09 6.49 1.60
N MET A 138 -0.84 7.30 1.09
CA MET A 138 -2.12 7.56 1.74
C MET A 138 -3.13 6.53 1.24
N ASP A 139 -3.60 5.69 2.14
CA ASP A 139 -4.52 4.60 1.86
C ASP A 139 -5.98 4.96 2.17
N ASP A 140 -6.94 4.21 1.61
CA ASP A 140 -8.40 4.39 1.75
C ASP A 140 -8.88 5.80 1.36
N PHE A 141 -8.22 6.45 0.39
CA PHE A 141 -8.55 7.84 0.02
C PHE A 141 -9.99 7.97 -0.49
N GLY A 142 -10.71 8.89 0.12
CA GLY A 142 -12.10 9.23 -0.21
C GLY A 142 -13.13 8.67 0.77
N THR A 143 -12.77 7.72 1.64
CA THR A 143 -13.71 7.12 2.61
C THR A 143 -13.87 7.93 3.89
N GLY A 144 -12.98 8.90 4.14
CA GLY A 144 -12.95 9.73 5.34
C GLY A 144 -13.51 11.13 5.11
N TYR A 145 -13.26 12.02 6.07
CA TYR A 145 -13.53 13.46 5.96
C TYR A 145 -12.46 14.14 5.08
N SER A 146 -12.22 13.58 3.91
CA SER A 146 -11.18 14.02 2.99
C SER A 146 -11.39 15.46 2.59
N SER A 147 -10.61 16.32 3.18
CA SER A 147 -10.45 17.63 2.56
C SER A 147 -9.30 17.53 1.57
N LEU A 148 -9.49 18.06 0.35
CA LEU A 148 -8.39 18.26 -0.62
C LEU A 148 -7.21 19.02 0.01
N SER A 149 -7.46 19.73 1.13
CA SER A 149 -6.43 20.33 1.98
C SER A 149 -5.46 19.29 2.57
N CYS A 150 -5.89 18.04 2.79
CA CYS A 150 -5.03 16.97 3.28
C CYS A 150 -3.90 16.67 2.32
N LEU A 151 -4.20 16.61 1.01
CA LEU A 151 -3.18 16.38 -0.03
C LEU A 151 -2.12 17.48 -0.07
N SER A 152 -2.48 18.73 0.26
CA SER A 152 -1.52 19.85 0.24
C SER A 152 -0.60 19.87 1.48
N CYS A 153 -1.02 19.23 2.59
CA CYS A 153 -0.31 19.25 3.86
C CYS A 153 0.42 17.93 4.15
N THR A 154 0.09 16.87 3.42
CA THR A 154 0.63 15.53 3.67
C THR A 154 1.78 15.24 2.71
N PRO A 155 2.93 14.77 3.20
CA PRO A 155 4.06 14.41 2.34
C PRO A 155 3.90 13.03 1.71
N ALA A 156 2.70 12.70 1.20
CA ALA A 156 2.46 11.44 0.52
C ALA A 156 3.08 11.46 -0.89
N ASP A 157 3.68 10.36 -1.27
CA ASP A 157 4.23 10.12 -2.61
C ASP A 157 3.21 9.37 -3.50
N ILE A 158 2.28 8.66 -2.86
CA ILE A 158 1.24 7.85 -3.51
C ILE A 158 -0.09 8.08 -2.79
N VAL A 159 -1.19 8.13 -3.58
CA VAL A 159 -2.57 8.08 -3.08
C VAL A 159 -3.23 6.82 -3.61
N LYS A 160 -3.82 6.00 -2.73
CA LYS A 160 -4.55 4.79 -3.07
C LYS A 160 -6.04 5.07 -2.97
N ILE A 161 -6.73 5.06 -4.11
CA ILE A 161 -8.18 5.34 -4.20
C ILE A 161 -8.92 4.07 -3.83
N ASP A 162 -9.76 4.16 -2.78
CA ASP A 162 -10.50 3.03 -2.25
C ASP A 162 -11.49 2.42 -3.27
N ARG A 163 -11.68 1.11 -3.14
CA ARG A 163 -12.57 0.29 -3.98
C ARG A 163 -14.02 0.79 -4.06
N GLU A 164 -14.50 1.50 -3.04
CA GLU A 164 -15.88 2.02 -3.04
C GLU A 164 -16.12 2.98 -4.20
N PHE A 165 -15.09 3.70 -4.63
CA PHE A 165 -15.15 4.59 -5.78
C PHE A 165 -14.92 3.88 -7.12
N ILE A 166 -14.23 2.74 -7.10
CA ILE A 166 -13.89 1.97 -8.30
C ILE A 166 -15.04 1.06 -8.72
N ARG A 167 -15.71 0.46 -7.74
CA ARG A 167 -16.79 -0.50 -7.99
C ARG A 167 -17.89 0.13 -8.82
N GLY A 168 -18.14 -0.47 -10.00
CA GLY A 168 -19.18 -0.01 -10.93
C GLY A 168 -18.89 1.32 -11.60
N ILE A 169 -17.65 1.82 -11.59
CA ILE A 169 -17.26 3.10 -12.19
C ILE A 169 -17.61 3.22 -13.68
N CYS A 170 -17.74 2.10 -14.37
CA CYS A 170 -18.14 2.02 -15.78
C CYS A 170 -19.61 2.36 -16.00
N ASP A 171 -20.48 2.22 -15.01
CA ASP A 171 -21.90 2.47 -15.13
C ASP A 171 -22.21 3.96 -15.28
N GLN A 172 -23.23 4.27 -16.09
CA GLN A 172 -23.68 5.68 -16.27
C GLN A 172 -24.21 6.30 -14.97
N SER A 173 -24.78 5.47 -14.08
CA SER A 173 -25.25 5.89 -12.75
C SER A 173 -24.12 6.37 -11.84
N HIS A 174 -22.87 5.93 -12.07
CA HIS A 174 -21.68 6.32 -11.31
C HIS A 174 -20.84 7.42 -12.00
N SER A 175 -21.48 8.29 -12.77
CA SER A 175 -20.81 9.42 -13.42
C SER A 175 -20.11 10.36 -12.43
N PHE A 176 -20.61 10.47 -11.19
CA PHE A 176 -19.96 11.22 -10.12
C PHE A 176 -18.62 10.59 -9.74
N ASN A 177 -18.57 9.28 -9.45
CA ASN A 177 -17.33 8.59 -9.07
C ASN A 177 -16.26 8.75 -10.15
N ARG A 178 -16.64 8.60 -11.41
CA ARG A 178 -15.73 8.77 -12.55
C ARG A 178 -15.15 10.18 -12.63
N SER A 179 -15.99 11.20 -12.47
CA SER A 179 -15.56 12.60 -12.46
C SER A 179 -14.70 12.92 -11.24
N PHE A 180 -15.07 12.40 -10.08
CA PHE A 180 -14.31 12.53 -8.83
C PHE A 180 -12.92 11.95 -8.96
N ILE A 181 -12.80 10.67 -9.36
CA ILE A 181 -11.51 10.00 -9.54
C ILE A 181 -10.64 10.73 -10.56
N GLY A 182 -11.21 11.12 -11.70
CA GLY A 182 -10.45 11.87 -12.71
C GLY A 182 -9.93 13.20 -12.18
N SER A 183 -10.69 13.88 -11.33
CA SER A 183 -10.27 15.12 -10.68
C SER A 183 -9.18 14.89 -9.64
N VAL A 184 -9.29 13.83 -8.85
CA VAL A 184 -8.28 13.43 -7.85
C VAL A 184 -6.95 13.08 -8.54
N ILE A 185 -6.99 12.25 -9.59
CA ILE A 185 -5.79 11.88 -10.36
C ILE A 185 -5.10 13.12 -10.92
N ASN A 186 -5.85 14.02 -11.58
CA ASN A 186 -5.29 15.24 -12.15
C ASN A 186 -4.67 16.15 -11.07
N LEU A 187 -5.32 16.25 -9.91
CA LEU A 187 -4.80 17.03 -8.79
C LEU A 187 -3.50 16.42 -8.26
N CYS A 188 -3.49 15.11 -7.98
CA CYS A 188 -2.30 14.40 -7.51
C CYS A 188 -1.13 14.58 -8.48
N HIS A 189 -1.36 14.38 -9.77
CA HIS A 189 -0.32 14.57 -10.79
C HIS A 189 0.20 16.00 -10.85
N SER A 190 -0.66 17.01 -10.63
CA SER A 190 -0.24 18.42 -10.64
C SER A 190 0.77 18.76 -9.52
N VAL A 191 0.80 17.96 -8.46
CA VAL A 191 1.71 18.12 -7.31
C VAL A 191 2.74 17.00 -7.20
N GLY A 192 2.85 16.13 -8.22
CA GLY A 192 3.86 15.07 -8.32
C GLY A 192 3.57 13.84 -7.46
N ILE A 193 2.29 13.60 -7.12
CA ILE A 193 1.83 12.42 -6.37
C ILE A 193 1.29 11.39 -7.37
N SER A 194 1.72 10.13 -7.24
CA SER A 194 1.20 9.01 -8.02
C SER A 194 -0.12 8.49 -7.46
N VAL A 195 -0.95 7.87 -8.31
CA VAL A 195 -2.25 7.34 -7.89
C VAL A 195 -2.37 5.85 -8.21
N CYS A 196 -2.74 5.07 -7.19
CA CYS A 196 -3.13 3.67 -7.30
C CYS A 196 -4.66 3.55 -7.24
N ALA A 197 -5.27 2.84 -8.17
CA ALA A 197 -6.69 2.49 -8.12
C ALA A 197 -6.86 1.09 -7.52
N GLU A 198 -7.59 0.99 -6.41
CA GLU A 198 -7.76 -0.26 -5.67
C GLU A 198 -9.10 -0.95 -5.94
N GLY A 199 -9.12 -2.26 -5.70
CA GLY A 199 -10.35 -3.05 -5.76
C GLY A 199 -10.93 -3.23 -7.14
N VAL A 200 -10.12 -3.14 -8.20
CA VAL A 200 -10.55 -3.45 -9.56
C VAL A 200 -10.83 -4.95 -9.68
N GLU A 201 -12.08 -5.31 -9.99
CA GLU A 201 -12.53 -6.70 -10.12
C GLU A 201 -12.93 -7.04 -11.56
N GLU A 202 -13.38 -6.05 -12.34
CA GLU A 202 -13.92 -6.23 -13.68
C GLU A 202 -13.06 -5.55 -14.75
N LYS A 203 -13.09 -6.10 -15.97
CA LYS A 203 -12.33 -5.56 -17.11
C LYS A 203 -12.70 -4.11 -17.45
N ASP A 204 -13.98 -3.80 -17.40
CA ASP A 204 -14.49 -2.46 -17.76
C ASP A 204 -14.07 -1.41 -16.71
N GLU A 205 -13.94 -1.82 -15.43
CA GLU A 205 -13.36 -1.00 -14.37
C GLU A 205 -11.90 -0.70 -14.67
N LEU A 206 -11.12 -1.74 -15.00
CA LEU A 206 -9.72 -1.59 -15.39
C LEU A 206 -9.56 -0.61 -16.55
N GLU A 207 -10.30 -0.82 -17.65
CA GLU A 207 -10.24 0.06 -18.81
C GLU A 207 -10.59 1.51 -18.47
N THR A 208 -11.51 1.70 -17.52
CA THR A 208 -11.94 3.03 -17.09
C THR A 208 -10.86 3.72 -16.28
N VAL A 209 -10.25 3.06 -15.27
CA VAL A 209 -9.18 3.66 -14.44
C VAL A 209 -7.92 3.93 -15.26
N LEU A 210 -7.61 3.08 -16.25
CA LEU A 210 -6.50 3.32 -17.19
C LEU A 210 -6.74 4.55 -18.06
N ARG A 211 -7.98 4.73 -18.56
CA ARG A 211 -8.37 5.96 -19.30
C ARG A 211 -8.27 7.23 -18.45
N LEU A 212 -8.55 7.11 -17.15
CA LEU A 212 -8.40 8.20 -16.18
C LEU A 212 -6.94 8.43 -15.78
N LYS A 213 -5.99 7.58 -16.26
CA LYS A 213 -4.54 7.68 -16.06
C LYS A 213 -4.11 7.40 -14.63
N ALA A 214 -4.73 6.44 -13.94
CA ALA A 214 -4.16 5.88 -12.72
C ALA A 214 -2.75 5.31 -13.03
N ASP A 215 -1.78 5.53 -12.15
CA ASP A 215 -0.37 5.13 -12.35
C ASP A 215 -0.18 3.64 -12.09
N SER A 216 -0.96 3.10 -11.16
CA SER A 216 -0.99 1.67 -10.83
C SER A 216 -2.40 1.22 -10.48
N VAL A 217 -2.60 -0.09 -10.53
CA VAL A 217 -3.90 -0.72 -10.29
C VAL A 217 -3.72 -1.96 -9.43
N GLN A 218 -4.59 -2.13 -8.45
CA GLN A 218 -4.67 -3.31 -7.59
C GLN A 218 -6.10 -3.84 -7.56
N GLY A 219 -6.26 -5.17 -7.57
CA GLY A 219 -7.58 -5.77 -7.43
C GLY A 219 -7.64 -7.24 -7.78
N PHE A 220 -8.80 -7.85 -7.51
CA PHE A 220 -9.02 -9.27 -7.76
C PHE A 220 -9.08 -9.63 -9.24
N TYR A 221 -9.18 -8.63 -10.11
CA TYR A 221 -9.01 -8.82 -11.54
C TYR A 221 -7.65 -9.45 -11.88
N PHE A 222 -6.59 -9.07 -11.16
CA PHE A 222 -5.26 -9.62 -11.37
C PHE A 222 -4.96 -10.81 -10.47
N SER A 223 -5.16 -10.64 -9.16
CA SER A 223 -4.97 -11.70 -8.17
C SER A 223 -5.59 -11.32 -6.83
N LYS A 224 -6.08 -12.31 -6.09
CA LYS A 224 -6.31 -12.19 -4.65
C LYS A 224 -4.96 -12.20 -3.92
N PRO A 225 -4.91 -11.76 -2.65
CA PRO A 225 -3.73 -11.94 -1.83
C PRO A 225 -3.35 -13.44 -1.73
N VAL A 226 -2.11 -13.76 -2.04
CA VAL A 226 -1.59 -15.13 -2.08
C VAL A 226 -0.35 -15.31 -1.21
N THR A 227 0.03 -16.54 -0.92
CA THR A 227 1.27 -16.85 -0.18
C THR A 227 2.50 -16.44 -0.98
N PRO A 228 3.68 -16.25 -0.32
CA PRO A 228 4.92 -15.93 -1.03
C PRO A 228 5.24 -16.90 -2.17
N ASP A 229 5.09 -18.20 -1.93
CA ASP A 229 5.40 -19.25 -2.92
C ASP A 229 4.44 -19.20 -4.12
N GLU A 230 3.17 -18.92 -3.86
CA GLU A 230 2.17 -18.74 -4.93
C GLU A 230 2.44 -17.46 -5.71
N PHE A 231 2.82 -16.37 -5.04
CA PHE A 231 3.17 -15.11 -5.69
C PHE A 231 4.37 -15.27 -6.62
N GLU A 232 5.43 -15.92 -6.14
CA GLU A 232 6.62 -16.23 -6.95
C GLU A 232 6.25 -17.04 -8.19
N LYS A 233 5.46 -18.08 -8.01
CA LYS A 233 5.06 -18.97 -9.10
C LYS A 233 4.18 -18.29 -10.15
N GLN A 234 3.32 -17.35 -9.75
CA GLN A 234 2.36 -16.70 -10.63
C GLN A 234 2.91 -15.43 -11.26
N HIS A 235 3.77 -14.68 -10.55
CA HIS A 235 4.08 -13.30 -10.89
C HIS A 235 5.58 -13.00 -11.02
N ILE A 236 6.45 -13.79 -10.41
CA ILE A 236 7.90 -13.61 -10.52
C ILE A 236 8.44 -14.60 -11.55
N LYS A 237 8.88 -14.08 -12.70
CA LYS A 237 9.60 -14.91 -13.67
C LYS A 237 11.03 -15.09 -13.18
N HIS A 238 11.37 -16.29 -12.77
CA HIS A 238 12.77 -16.63 -12.54
C HIS A 238 13.50 -16.57 -13.90
N PRO A 239 14.67 -15.92 -13.99
CA PRO A 239 15.51 -16.08 -15.16
C PRO A 239 15.80 -17.58 -15.31
N ASP A 240 15.50 -18.13 -16.49
CA ASP A 240 15.81 -19.53 -16.79
C ASP A 240 17.27 -19.79 -16.44
N ILE A 241 17.50 -20.66 -15.45
CA ILE A 241 18.82 -21.19 -15.16
C ILE A 241 19.09 -22.23 -16.26
N GLY A 242 19.58 -21.71 -17.42
CA GLY A 242 20.07 -22.54 -18.49
C GLY A 242 21.45 -23.13 -18.22
#